data_2237c8b661c013fab105fbb2ec150ff3
#
_entry.id   2237c8b661c013fab105fbb2ec150ff3
#
_cell.length_a   1.000
_cell.length_b   1.000
_cell.length_c   1.000
_cell.angle_alpha   90.00
_cell.angle_beta   90.00
_cell.angle_gamma   90.00
#
_symmetry.space_group_name_H-M   'P 1'
#
loop_
_entity.id
_entity.type
_entity.pdbx_description
1 polymer ?
#
loop_
_entity_poly.entity_id
_entity_poly.type
_entity_poly.pdbx_seq_one_letter_code
_entity_poly.pdbx_strand_id
1 'polypeptide(L)'
;MELMHQPFSGQLGSRLIELLKSTEYHTLNIAVAFAKNSGVLRIKDSLTKFRERGGTVNAYVGVDLGGTSYEALTALLLNTDSLNVVHSERGQTFHSKVYQFSGKNNGFLVVGSHNLTGGGLWTNFESSVHMPLDVEDAISKEISDYFKELAALDASFMPITSQNEVDMLLKEGYVAKEVADHVRRASAAKKEGLKERLFGNGAPAKLPRLTSIDGPVATPTEAVKIDTEGTDQTIWFETKEMTGGSR
;
A
#
# COMPACT_ATOMS: atom_id res chain seq x y z
N MET A 1 -13.84 10.36 -18.77
CA MET A 1 -14.06 10.30 -17.30
C MET A 1 -14.97 9.14 -16.99
N GLU A 2 -14.62 8.31 -16.02
CA GLU A 2 -15.33 7.09 -15.61
C GLU A 2 -15.44 7.06 -14.08
N LEU A 3 -16.55 6.52 -13.55
CA LEU A 3 -16.71 6.25 -12.12
C LEU A 3 -16.50 4.75 -11.88
N MET A 4 -15.62 4.41 -10.94
CA MET A 4 -15.44 3.06 -10.45
C MET A 4 -16.02 2.93 -9.04
N HIS A 5 -16.84 1.91 -8.84
CA HIS A 5 -17.39 1.51 -7.54
C HIS A 5 -16.91 0.11 -7.21
N GLN A 6 -15.90 -0.02 -6.37
CA GLN A 6 -15.38 -1.30 -5.94
C GLN A 6 -16.30 -1.95 -4.90
N PRO A 7 -16.57 -3.24 -4.97
CA PRO A 7 -16.09 -4.20 -5.97
C PRO A 7 -17.03 -4.36 -7.18
N PHE A 8 -18.09 -3.52 -7.33
CA PHE A 8 -19.20 -3.75 -8.25
C PHE A 8 -18.83 -3.56 -9.72
N SER A 9 -18.09 -2.50 -10.06
CA SER A 9 -17.71 -2.19 -11.44
C SER A 9 -16.23 -2.43 -11.76
N GLY A 10 -15.42 -2.78 -10.75
CA GLY A 10 -14.00 -3.05 -10.91
C GLY A 10 -13.24 -3.03 -9.60
N GLN A 11 -11.92 -3.14 -9.72
CA GLN A 11 -10.98 -3.09 -8.60
C GLN A 11 -9.81 -2.20 -8.98
N LEU A 12 -9.50 -1.19 -8.15
CA LEU A 12 -8.41 -0.26 -8.47
C LEU A 12 -7.06 -0.95 -8.61
N GLY A 13 -6.79 -1.97 -7.78
CA GLY A 13 -5.54 -2.71 -7.86
C GLY A 13 -5.31 -3.36 -9.25
N SER A 14 -6.35 -3.96 -9.83
CA SER A 14 -6.30 -4.51 -11.19
C SER A 14 -6.06 -3.41 -12.22
N ARG A 15 -6.74 -2.27 -12.09
CA ARG A 15 -6.57 -1.12 -12.98
C ARG A 15 -5.17 -0.53 -12.90
N LEU A 16 -4.60 -0.39 -11.69
CA LEU A 16 -3.21 0.08 -11.52
C LEU A 16 -2.20 -0.86 -12.21
N ILE A 17 -2.40 -2.18 -12.11
CA ILE A 17 -1.55 -3.17 -12.79
C ILE A 17 -1.63 -3.02 -14.31
N GLU A 18 -2.81 -2.75 -14.87
CA GLU A 18 -2.98 -2.48 -16.31
C GLU A 18 -2.24 -1.20 -16.74
N LEU A 19 -2.43 -0.10 -16.00
CA LEU A 19 -1.78 1.18 -16.26
C LEU A 19 -0.25 1.07 -16.13
N LEU A 20 0.24 0.34 -15.12
CA LEU A 20 1.67 0.05 -14.95
C LEU A 20 2.26 -0.80 -16.09
N LYS A 21 1.48 -1.61 -16.78
CA LYS A 21 1.92 -2.38 -17.95
C LYS A 21 1.91 -1.56 -19.24
N SER A 22 1.11 -0.49 -19.31
CA SER A 22 1.05 0.37 -20.47
C SER A 22 2.39 1.04 -20.75
N THR A 23 2.79 1.11 -22.02
CA THR A 23 4.00 1.82 -22.47
C THR A 23 3.76 3.31 -22.68
N GLU A 24 2.53 3.78 -22.53
CA GLU A 24 2.16 5.19 -22.71
C GLU A 24 2.65 6.06 -21.56
N TYR A 25 2.81 5.47 -20.36
CA TYR A 25 3.17 6.20 -19.15
C TYR A 25 4.61 5.91 -18.72
N HIS A 26 5.29 6.95 -18.24
CA HIS A 26 6.65 6.86 -17.74
C HIS A 26 6.82 7.41 -16.31
N THR A 27 5.78 8.01 -15.73
CA THR A 27 5.80 8.46 -14.33
C THR A 27 4.51 8.04 -13.63
N LEU A 28 4.64 7.54 -12.41
CA LEU A 28 3.54 7.32 -11.48
C LEU A 28 3.81 8.11 -10.20
N ASN A 29 2.91 9.01 -9.86
CA ASN A 29 2.86 9.68 -8.57
C ASN A 29 1.69 9.10 -7.75
N ILE A 30 1.97 8.70 -6.51
CA ILE A 30 1.00 8.14 -5.56
C ILE A 30 0.95 9.05 -4.36
N ALA A 31 -0.23 9.60 -4.02
CA ALA A 31 -0.47 10.30 -2.77
C ALA A 31 -1.59 9.60 -2.01
N VAL A 32 -1.26 8.95 -0.88
CA VAL A 32 -2.23 8.16 -0.10
C VAL A 32 -2.10 8.40 1.39
N ALA A 33 -3.25 8.46 2.06
CA ALA A 33 -3.26 8.58 3.52
C ALA A 33 -2.62 7.37 4.18
N PHE A 34 -2.88 6.15 3.68
CA PHE A 34 -2.47 4.91 4.31
C PHE A 34 -1.88 3.93 3.31
N ALA A 35 -0.79 3.28 3.72
CA ALA A 35 -0.17 2.17 3.00
C ALA A 35 0.01 0.96 3.93
N LYS A 36 -0.37 -0.23 3.44
CA LYS A 36 -0.14 -1.51 4.11
C LYS A 36 0.60 -2.45 3.16
N ASN A 37 1.40 -3.33 3.74
CA ASN A 37 2.17 -4.31 2.98
C ASN A 37 1.27 -5.17 2.07
N SER A 38 0.06 -5.45 2.53
CA SER A 38 -0.96 -6.16 1.74
C SER A 38 -1.33 -5.48 0.41
N GLY A 39 -1.23 -4.16 0.32
CA GLY A 39 -1.44 -3.40 -0.92
C GLY A 39 -0.17 -3.36 -1.76
N VAL A 40 0.95 -2.92 -1.17
CA VAL A 40 2.22 -2.72 -1.87
C VAL A 40 2.72 -4.00 -2.54
N LEU A 41 2.74 -5.13 -1.82
CA LEU A 41 3.24 -6.41 -2.35
C LEU A 41 2.45 -6.93 -3.56
N ARG A 42 1.18 -6.57 -3.70
CA ARG A 42 0.34 -7.05 -4.82
C ARG A 42 0.54 -6.27 -6.11
N ILE A 43 1.10 -5.08 -6.04
CA ILE A 43 1.48 -4.28 -7.22
C ILE A 43 3.00 -4.24 -7.43
N LYS A 44 3.79 -4.77 -6.49
CA LYS A 44 5.26 -4.72 -6.47
C LYS A 44 5.89 -5.13 -7.79
N ASP A 45 5.52 -6.30 -8.33
CA ASP A 45 6.11 -6.82 -9.57
C ASP A 45 5.81 -5.91 -10.77
N SER A 46 4.63 -5.27 -10.76
CA SER A 46 4.27 -4.29 -11.80
C SER A 46 5.05 -2.98 -11.64
N LEU A 47 5.29 -2.53 -10.41
CA LEU A 47 6.16 -1.38 -10.10
C LEU A 47 7.60 -1.67 -10.56
N THR A 48 8.14 -2.84 -10.23
CA THR A 48 9.50 -3.25 -10.64
C THR A 48 9.62 -3.22 -12.16
N LYS A 49 8.71 -3.88 -12.89
CA LYS A 49 8.71 -3.88 -14.36
C LYS A 49 8.52 -2.49 -14.97
N PHE A 50 7.74 -1.62 -14.33
CA PHE A 50 7.57 -0.24 -14.76
C PHE A 50 8.89 0.53 -14.65
N ARG A 51 9.63 0.37 -13.56
CA ARG A 51 10.93 1.01 -13.34
C ARG A 51 12.03 0.42 -14.24
N GLU A 52 12.08 -0.90 -14.44
CA GLU A 52 13.02 -1.58 -15.32
C GLU A 52 12.96 -1.06 -16.77
N ARG A 53 11.79 -0.63 -17.24
CA ARG A 53 11.63 0.00 -18.55
C ARG A 53 11.83 1.53 -18.57
N GLY A 54 12.42 2.10 -17.50
CA GLY A 54 12.73 3.53 -17.38
C GLY A 54 11.61 4.39 -16.80
N GLY A 55 10.57 3.77 -16.23
CA GLY A 55 9.53 4.50 -15.52
C GLY A 55 9.99 4.98 -14.14
N THR A 56 9.42 6.09 -13.67
CA THR A 56 9.68 6.68 -12.35
C THR A 56 8.45 6.55 -11.46
N VAL A 57 8.63 6.14 -10.21
CA VAL A 57 7.56 5.99 -9.21
C VAL A 57 7.86 6.85 -7.98
N ASN A 58 6.97 7.79 -7.68
CA ASN A 58 7.05 8.67 -6.51
C ASN A 58 5.88 8.39 -5.58
N ALA A 59 6.15 8.19 -4.30
CA ALA A 59 5.14 7.93 -3.28
C ALA A 59 5.16 9.01 -2.19
N TYR A 60 3.98 9.50 -1.84
CA TYR A 60 3.69 10.43 -0.76
C TYR A 60 2.68 9.75 0.17
N VAL A 61 3.09 9.43 1.39
CA VAL A 61 2.32 8.55 2.29
C VAL A 61 2.12 9.21 3.63
N GLY A 62 0.87 9.26 4.09
CA GLY A 62 0.54 9.67 5.46
C GLY A 62 0.87 8.60 6.48
N VAL A 63 1.15 9.01 7.72
CA VAL A 63 1.42 8.10 8.84
C VAL A 63 0.44 8.27 9.99
N ASP A 64 -0.63 9.03 9.78
CA ASP A 64 -1.65 9.29 10.78
C ASP A 64 -2.46 8.02 11.14
N LEU A 65 -3.05 8.03 12.33
CA LEU A 65 -4.03 7.04 12.80
C LEU A 65 -3.56 5.57 12.75
N GLY A 66 -2.26 5.31 12.65
CA GLY A 66 -1.71 3.95 12.50
C GLY A 66 -2.13 3.27 11.19
N GLY A 67 -2.55 4.06 10.19
CA GLY A 67 -3.02 3.58 8.90
C GLY A 67 -1.91 3.04 8.01
N THR A 68 -0.69 3.55 8.15
CA THR A 68 0.51 3.08 7.45
C THR A 68 1.33 2.15 8.35
N SER A 69 1.89 1.09 7.77
CA SER A 69 2.71 0.13 8.49
C SER A 69 4.21 0.30 8.18
N TYR A 70 5.04 -0.12 9.14
CA TYR A 70 6.49 -0.20 8.98
C TYR A 70 6.88 -1.02 7.74
N GLU A 71 6.26 -2.19 7.56
CA GLU A 71 6.53 -3.09 6.44
C GLU A 71 6.14 -2.45 5.09
N ALA A 72 5.07 -1.64 5.07
CA ALA A 72 4.66 -0.94 3.85
C ALA A 72 5.68 0.14 3.46
N LEU A 73 6.20 0.92 4.42
CA LEU A 73 7.25 1.91 4.12
C LEU A 73 8.53 1.25 3.65
N THR A 74 8.96 0.15 4.30
CA THR A 74 10.12 -0.63 3.86
C THR A 74 9.93 -1.17 2.44
N ALA A 75 8.74 -1.71 2.13
CA ALA A 75 8.45 -2.21 0.78
C ALA A 75 8.41 -1.09 -0.26
N LEU A 76 7.87 0.09 0.08
CA LEU A 76 7.86 1.25 -0.81
C LEU A 76 9.26 1.80 -1.04
N LEU A 77 10.10 1.90 0.00
CA LEU A 77 11.50 2.34 -0.12
C LEU A 77 12.27 1.52 -1.16
N LEU A 78 12.00 0.22 -1.24
CA LEU A 78 12.65 -0.67 -2.20
C LEU A 78 12.05 -0.61 -3.62
N ASN A 79 10.78 -0.24 -3.75
CA ASN A 79 10.03 -0.35 -5.00
C ASN A 79 9.61 1.00 -5.63
N THR A 80 10.07 2.13 -5.07
CA THR A 80 9.84 3.47 -5.61
C THR A 80 11.17 4.19 -5.85
N ASP A 81 11.16 5.25 -6.63
CA ASP A 81 12.32 6.10 -6.89
C ASP A 81 12.39 7.24 -5.87
N SER A 82 11.23 7.62 -5.33
CA SER A 82 11.11 8.59 -4.24
C SER A 82 10.00 8.14 -3.29
N LEU A 83 10.34 8.05 -2.01
CA LEU A 83 9.37 7.82 -0.93
C LEU A 83 9.38 9.02 0.01
N ASN A 84 8.20 9.55 0.29
CA ASN A 84 8.04 10.72 1.14
C ASN A 84 6.92 10.48 2.14
N VAL A 85 7.15 10.84 3.39
CA VAL A 85 6.13 10.86 4.43
C VAL A 85 5.57 12.27 4.56
N VAL A 86 4.24 12.38 4.60
CA VAL A 86 3.52 13.63 4.84
C VAL A 86 2.76 13.50 6.15
N HIS A 87 3.07 14.36 7.12
CA HIS A 87 2.45 14.36 8.45
C HIS A 87 2.45 15.75 9.06
N SER A 88 1.49 16.04 9.93
CA SER A 88 1.41 17.30 10.67
C SER A 88 1.16 17.06 12.16
N GLU A 89 2.08 17.51 13.00
CA GLU A 89 1.93 17.51 14.46
C GLU A 89 0.83 18.47 14.96
N ARG A 90 0.24 19.26 14.08
CA ARG A 90 -0.76 20.30 14.41
C ARG A 90 -2.20 19.82 14.20
N GLY A 91 -2.44 18.51 14.17
CA GLY A 91 -3.77 17.91 14.09
C GLY A 91 -4.41 17.90 12.69
N GLN A 92 -3.66 18.24 11.65
CA GLN A 92 -4.08 18.05 10.27
C GLN A 92 -3.69 16.63 9.84
N THR A 93 -4.62 15.89 9.26
CA THR A 93 -4.36 14.55 8.73
C THR A 93 -4.15 14.60 7.23
N PHE A 94 -3.05 14.05 6.75
CA PHE A 94 -2.88 13.82 5.32
C PHE A 94 -3.80 12.69 4.86
N HIS A 95 -4.84 13.03 4.08
CA HIS A 95 -5.92 12.09 3.76
C HIS A 95 -6.18 11.94 2.25
N SER A 96 -5.21 12.31 1.41
CA SER A 96 -5.30 12.14 -0.05
C SER A 96 -5.34 10.67 -0.47
N LYS A 97 -5.99 10.38 -1.61
CA LYS A 97 -5.92 9.13 -2.34
C LYS A 97 -5.95 9.48 -3.83
N VAL A 98 -4.77 9.73 -4.34
CA VAL A 98 -4.53 10.19 -5.70
C VAL A 98 -3.45 9.32 -6.35
N TYR A 99 -3.72 8.85 -7.55
CA TYR A 99 -2.78 8.11 -8.38
C TYR A 99 -2.73 8.81 -9.74
N GLN A 100 -1.59 9.39 -10.09
CA GLN A 100 -1.36 10.09 -11.35
C GLN A 100 -0.34 9.35 -12.19
N PHE A 101 -0.72 8.94 -13.37
CA PHE A 101 0.19 8.49 -14.40
C PHE A 101 0.44 9.60 -15.41
N SER A 102 1.68 9.79 -15.83
CA SER A 102 2.06 10.77 -16.85
C SER A 102 2.85 10.09 -17.96
N GLY A 103 2.49 10.39 -19.19
CA GLY A 103 3.17 10.04 -20.42
C GLY A 103 3.75 11.27 -21.10
N LYS A 104 4.15 11.12 -22.35
CA LYS A 104 4.72 12.22 -23.16
C LYS A 104 3.66 13.28 -23.50
N ASN A 105 2.49 12.85 -23.94
CA ASN A 105 1.40 13.71 -24.40
C ASN A 105 0.09 13.44 -23.67
N ASN A 106 0.04 12.43 -22.82
CA ASN A 106 -1.16 11.96 -22.15
C ASN A 106 -0.89 11.69 -20.66
N GLY A 107 -1.96 11.54 -19.91
CA GLY A 107 -1.92 11.16 -18.51
C GLY A 107 -3.15 10.34 -18.12
N PHE A 108 -3.15 9.86 -16.90
CA PHE A 108 -4.30 9.21 -16.31
C PHE A 108 -4.35 9.54 -14.82
N LEU A 109 -5.48 10.01 -14.36
CA LEU A 109 -5.68 10.42 -12.98
C LEU A 109 -6.77 9.57 -12.34
N VAL A 110 -6.48 9.06 -11.14
CA VAL A 110 -7.47 8.44 -10.25
C VAL A 110 -7.54 9.25 -8.96
N VAL A 111 -8.73 9.69 -8.61
CA VAL A 111 -9.02 10.37 -7.33
C VAL A 111 -10.21 9.68 -6.68
N GLY A 112 -10.09 9.31 -5.41
CA GLY A 112 -11.18 8.63 -4.72
C GLY A 112 -10.90 8.29 -3.26
N SER A 113 -11.46 7.18 -2.80
CA SER A 113 -11.33 6.72 -1.41
C SER A 113 -10.24 5.66 -1.20
N HIS A 114 -9.63 5.13 -2.25
CA HIS A 114 -8.73 3.99 -2.25
C HIS A 114 -7.36 4.27 -1.63
N ASN A 115 -7.09 3.76 -0.45
CA ASN A 115 -5.75 3.73 0.12
C ASN A 115 -4.88 2.62 -0.51
N LEU A 116 -3.55 2.72 -0.38
CA LEU A 116 -2.60 1.71 -0.87
C LEU A 116 -2.54 0.51 0.08
N THR A 117 -3.67 -0.15 0.26
CA THR A 117 -3.87 -1.32 1.13
C THR A 117 -4.56 -2.43 0.38
N GLY A 118 -4.47 -3.67 0.85
CA GLY A 118 -5.21 -4.78 0.25
C GLY A 118 -6.71 -4.52 0.21
N GLY A 119 -7.27 -3.94 1.29
CA GLY A 119 -8.67 -3.51 1.33
C GLY A 119 -8.98 -2.45 0.29
N GLY A 120 -8.24 -1.34 0.34
CA GLY A 120 -8.46 -0.19 -0.56
C GLY A 120 -8.34 -0.54 -2.03
N LEU A 121 -7.42 -1.43 -2.39
CA LEU A 121 -7.20 -1.78 -3.80
C LEU A 121 -8.10 -2.91 -4.33
N TRP A 122 -8.65 -3.82 -3.46
CA TRP A 122 -9.39 -5.00 -3.95
C TRP A 122 -10.68 -5.32 -3.22
N THR A 123 -10.78 -5.12 -1.89
CA THR A 123 -11.85 -5.80 -1.12
C THR A 123 -12.83 -4.88 -0.42
N ASN A 124 -12.47 -3.64 -0.13
CA ASN A 124 -13.38 -2.68 0.49
C ASN A 124 -14.42 -2.16 -0.51
N PHE A 125 -15.50 -1.59 0.01
CA PHE A 125 -16.38 -0.71 -0.74
C PHE A 125 -15.67 0.63 -0.91
N GLU A 126 -15.27 0.96 -2.13
CA GLU A 126 -14.54 2.18 -2.46
C GLU A 126 -15.13 2.81 -3.72
N SER A 127 -14.94 4.11 -3.89
CA SER A 127 -15.35 4.83 -5.10
C SER A 127 -14.25 5.76 -5.58
N SER A 128 -14.10 5.86 -6.91
CA SER A 128 -13.13 6.77 -7.52
C SER A 128 -13.57 7.26 -8.89
N VAL A 129 -13.05 8.43 -9.24
CA VAL A 129 -13.10 8.98 -10.58
C VAL A 129 -11.82 8.63 -11.31
N HIS A 130 -11.95 8.13 -12.52
CA HIS A 130 -10.88 7.78 -13.44
C HIS A 130 -10.93 8.72 -14.64
N MET A 131 -9.85 9.45 -14.88
CA MET A 131 -9.78 10.46 -15.92
C MET A 131 -8.55 10.26 -16.81
N PRO A 132 -8.71 9.86 -18.08
CA PRO A 132 -7.68 10.12 -19.07
C PRO A 132 -7.46 11.63 -19.20
N LEU A 133 -6.22 12.04 -19.31
CA LEU A 133 -5.82 13.44 -19.40
C LEU A 133 -4.96 13.67 -20.64
N ASP A 134 -5.11 14.83 -21.24
CA ASP A 134 -4.11 15.39 -22.14
C ASP A 134 -3.13 16.26 -21.35
N VAL A 135 -1.89 16.37 -21.82
CA VAL A 135 -0.85 17.18 -21.15
C VAL A 135 -1.24 18.65 -21.07
N GLU A 136 -2.01 19.13 -22.07
CA GLU A 136 -2.48 20.51 -22.16
C GLU A 136 -3.73 20.80 -21.30
N ASP A 137 -4.34 19.78 -20.70
CA ASP A 137 -5.50 19.96 -19.83
C ASP A 137 -5.16 20.79 -18.60
N ALA A 138 -6.03 21.71 -18.20
CA ALA A 138 -5.87 22.50 -16.99
C ALA A 138 -5.68 21.62 -15.74
N ILE A 139 -6.42 20.50 -15.66
CA ILE A 139 -6.31 19.55 -14.56
C ILE A 139 -4.95 18.83 -14.53
N SER A 140 -4.28 18.65 -15.68
CA SER A 140 -2.92 18.09 -15.75
C SER A 140 -1.91 19.01 -15.07
N LYS A 141 -2.09 20.31 -15.22
CA LYS A 141 -1.29 21.31 -14.54
C LYS A 141 -1.62 21.36 -13.05
N GLU A 142 -2.90 21.42 -12.70
CA GLU A 142 -3.34 21.49 -11.30
C GLU A 142 -2.82 20.29 -10.48
N ILE A 143 -2.89 19.07 -11.02
CA ILE A 143 -2.40 17.88 -10.30
C ILE A 143 -0.86 17.88 -10.22
N SER A 144 -0.17 18.38 -11.23
CA SER A 144 1.29 18.53 -11.18
C SER A 144 1.72 19.55 -10.14
N ASP A 145 0.98 20.66 -10.03
CA ASP A 145 1.23 21.69 -9.02
C ASP A 145 0.92 21.18 -7.61
N TYR A 146 -0.14 20.38 -7.43
CA TYR A 146 -0.42 19.70 -6.17
C TYR A 146 0.77 18.86 -5.67
N PHE A 147 1.41 18.06 -6.50
CA PHE A 147 2.58 17.28 -6.09
C PHE A 147 3.79 18.15 -5.79
N LYS A 148 3.97 19.28 -6.47
CA LYS A 148 5.01 20.27 -6.15
C LYS A 148 4.74 20.94 -4.79
N GLU A 149 3.48 21.30 -4.53
CA GLU A 149 3.06 21.88 -3.25
C GLU A 149 3.26 20.90 -2.10
N LEU A 150 2.97 19.59 -2.29
CA LEU A 150 3.29 18.58 -1.28
C LEU A 150 4.79 18.51 -0.97
N ALA A 151 5.63 18.55 -2.00
CA ALA A 151 7.08 18.53 -1.84
C ALA A 151 7.65 19.83 -1.23
N ALA A 152 6.87 20.91 -1.26
CA ALA A 152 7.22 22.20 -0.66
C ALA A 152 6.69 22.37 0.78
N LEU A 153 6.00 21.38 1.33
CA LEU A 153 5.56 21.38 2.73
C LEU A 153 6.74 21.16 3.67
N ASP A 154 7.33 22.24 4.13
CA ASP A 154 8.58 22.27 4.91
C ASP A 154 8.52 21.35 6.15
N ALA A 155 7.86 21.75 7.23
CA ALA A 155 7.81 21.01 8.50
C ALA A 155 6.87 19.77 8.48
N SER A 156 6.11 19.54 7.41
CA SER A 156 5.16 18.43 7.28
C SER A 156 5.55 17.42 6.20
N PHE A 157 6.77 17.50 5.71
CA PHE A 157 7.29 16.67 4.64
C PHE A 157 8.64 16.08 5.01
N MET A 158 8.76 14.75 4.91
CA MET A 158 9.99 14.03 5.22
C MET A 158 10.32 13.05 4.09
N PRO A 159 11.39 13.31 3.29
CA PRO A 159 11.92 12.32 2.37
C PRO A 159 12.46 11.11 3.14
N ILE A 160 12.17 9.91 2.64
CA ILE A 160 12.70 8.64 3.16
C ILE A 160 13.69 8.09 2.15
N THR A 161 14.96 8.13 2.50
CA THR A 161 16.07 7.74 1.63
C THR A 161 16.79 6.48 2.08
N SER A 162 16.54 6.06 3.32
CA SER A 162 17.17 4.90 3.93
C SER A 162 16.24 4.16 4.90
N GLN A 163 16.58 2.91 5.19
CA GLN A 163 15.87 2.11 6.19
C GLN A 163 15.96 2.73 7.60
N ASN A 164 17.03 3.45 7.93
CA ASN A 164 17.19 4.11 9.22
C ASN A 164 16.07 5.12 9.52
N GLU A 165 15.59 5.82 8.51
CA GLU A 165 14.47 6.77 8.64
C GLU A 165 13.16 6.04 8.90
N VAL A 166 12.93 4.88 8.25
CA VAL A 166 11.76 4.02 8.53
C VAL A 166 11.83 3.45 9.95
N ASP A 167 13.02 3.04 10.41
CA ASP A 167 13.26 2.52 11.76
C ASP A 167 13.03 3.63 12.82
N MET A 168 13.42 4.86 12.49
CA MET A 168 13.16 6.02 13.34
C MET A 168 11.65 6.28 13.46
N LEU A 169 10.90 6.25 12.37
CA LEU A 169 9.43 6.41 12.41
C LEU A 169 8.75 5.31 13.25
N LEU A 170 9.27 4.08 13.21
CA LEU A 170 8.79 2.99 14.08
C LEU A 170 9.12 3.27 15.55
N LYS A 171 10.34 3.67 15.85
CA LYS A 171 10.81 3.95 17.22
C LYS A 171 10.04 5.11 17.86
N GLU A 172 9.79 6.16 17.11
CA GLU A 172 9.03 7.33 17.56
C GLU A 172 7.50 7.12 17.55
N GLY A 173 7.02 5.95 17.09
CA GLY A 173 5.60 5.57 17.17
C GLY A 173 4.71 6.10 16.04
N TYR A 174 5.27 6.69 14.99
CA TYR A 174 4.49 7.14 13.81
C TYR A 174 3.93 5.98 13.02
N VAL A 175 4.62 4.86 12.98
CA VAL A 175 4.16 3.62 12.35
C VAL A 175 4.27 2.44 13.31
N ALA A 176 3.52 1.37 13.04
CA ALA A 176 3.57 0.12 13.79
C ALA A 176 3.79 -1.07 12.85
N LYS A 177 4.32 -2.17 13.40
CA LYS A 177 4.42 -3.44 12.67
C LYS A 177 3.04 -4.07 12.51
N GLU A 178 2.74 -4.65 11.35
CA GLU A 178 1.43 -5.27 11.06
C GLU A 178 1.12 -6.44 12.00
N VAL A 179 2.12 -7.22 12.39
CA VAL A 179 1.95 -8.31 13.36
C VAL A 179 1.47 -7.79 14.71
N ALA A 180 2.05 -6.69 15.21
CA ALA A 180 1.64 -6.07 16.48
C ALA A 180 0.17 -5.60 16.42
N ASP A 181 -0.24 -5.01 15.30
CA ASP A 181 -1.63 -4.61 15.07
C ASP A 181 -2.59 -5.80 15.05
N HIS A 182 -2.20 -6.91 14.42
CA HIS A 182 -2.99 -8.14 14.40
C HIS A 182 -3.17 -8.72 15.80
N VAL A 183 -2.10 -8.82 16.59
CA VAL A 183 -2.15 -9.32 17.97
C VAL A 183 -3.05 -8.43 18.83
N ARG A 184 -2.91 -7.11 18.71
CA ARG A 184 -3.74 -6.15 19.46
C ARG A 184 -5.23 -6.32 19.14
N ARG A 185 -5.58 -6.44 17.84
CA ARG A 185 -6.98 -6.63 17.40
C ARG A 185 -7.55 -7.98 17.83
N ALA A 186 -6.77 -9.05 17.73
CA ALA A 186 -7.17 -10.38 18.19
C ALA A 186 -7.42 -10.43 19.70
N SER A 187 -6.58 -9.76 20.50
CA SER A 187 -6.73 -9.64 21.95
C SER A 187 -7.96 -8.82 22.35
N ALA A 188 -8.26 -7.74 21.62
CA ALA A 188 -9.46 -6.95 21.83
C ALA A 188 -10.73 -7.76 21.49
N ALA A 189 -10.75 -8.49 20.37
CA ALA A 189 -11.86 -9.34 19.99
C ALA A 189 -12.14 -10.48 20.97
N LYS A 190 -11.10 -11.07 21.59
CA LYS A 190 -11.26 -12.06 22.67
C LYS A 190 -11.93 -11.48 23.93
N LYS A 191 -11.66 -10.23 24.25
CA LYS A 191 -12.25 -9.56 25.42
C LYS A 191 -13.74 -9.18 25.23
N GLU A 192 -14.17 -8.97 23.98
CA GLU A 192 -15.56 -8.57 23.70
C GLU A 192 -16.56 -9.74 23.66
N GLY A 193 -16.11 -10.99 23.64
CA GLY A 193 -16.97 -12.18 23.52
C GLY A 193 -17.59 -12.31 22.14
N LEU A 194 -18.30 -13.42 21.90
CA LEU A 194 -19.08 -13.67 20.69
C LEU A 194 -20.35 -12.80 20.71
N LYS A 195 -20.24 -11.58 20.23
CA LYS A 195 -21.45 -10.78 19.94
C LYS A 195 -22.09 -11.30 18.65
N GLU A 196 -23.42 -11.42 18.67
CA GLU A 196 -24.21 -11.71 17.48
C GLU A 196 -23.90 -10.67 16.39
N ARG A 197 -23.54 -11.14 15.19
CA ARG A 197 -23.18 -10.24 14.09
C ARG A 197 -24.43 -9.63 13.50
N LEU A 198 -24.59 -8.31 13.61
CA LEU A 198 -25.72 -7.57 13.05
C LEU A 198 -25.67 -7.45 11.53
N PHE A 199 -24.47 -7.56 10.93
CA PHE A 199 -24.28 -7.36 9.50
C PHE A 199 -23.61 -8.57 8.87
N GLY A 200 -24.20 -9.03 7.77
CA GLY A 200 -23.68 -9.87 6.70
C GLY A 200 -22.94 -11.14 7.08
N ASN A 201 -23.48 -12.27 6.63
CA ASN A 201 -22.82 -13.58 6.62
C ASN A 201 -22.30 -13.93 5.22
N GLY A 202 -22.07 -12.93 4.35
CA GLY A 202 -21.55 -13.14 3.01
C GLY A 202 -20.14 -13.73 3.02
N ALA A 203 -19.76 -14.40 1.93
CA ALA A 203 -18.40 -14.88 1.76
C ALA A 203 -17.40 -13.69 1.87
N PRO A 204 -16.30 -13.85 2.63
CA PRO A 204 -15.33 -12.79 2.77
C PRO A 204 -14.69 -12.46 1.41
N ALA A 205 -14.53 -11.18 1.11
CA ALA A 205 -13.81 -10.74 -0.07
C ALA A 205 -12.36 -11.24 0.01
N LYS A 206 -11.87 -11.79 -1.10
CA LYS A 206 -10.54 -12.41 -1.17
C LYS A 206 -9.57 -11.48 -1.87
N LEU A 207 -8.39 -11.33 -1.28
CA LEU A 207 -7.27 -10.66 -1.94
C LEU A 207 -6.68 -11.57 -3.04
N PRO A 208 -6.18 -10.99 -4.16
CA PRO A 208 -5.38 -11.73 -5.12
C PRO A 208 -4.20 -12.41 -4.43
N ARG A 209 -3.83 -13.60 -4.90
CA ARG A 209 -2.63 -14.27 -4.41
C ARG A 209 -1.40 -13.46 -4.78
N LEU A 210 -0.40 -13.46 -3.90
CA LEU A 210 0.93 -12.94 -4.25
C LEU A 210 1.54 -13.91 -5.28
N THR A 211 1.96 -13.40 -6.41
CA THR A 211 2.75 -14.17 -7.36
C THR A 211 4.17 -14.28 -6.81
N SER A 212 4.65 -15.50 -6.56
CA SER A 212 6.07 -15.72 -6.32
C SER A 212 6.79 -15.53 -7.66
N ILE A 213 7.80 -14.67 -7.70
CA ILE A 213 8.75 -14.62 -8.80
C ILE A 213 9.45 -15.97 -8.83
N ASP A 214 9.38 -16.65 -9.98
CA ASP A 214 10.00 -17.92 -10.35
C ASP A 214 11.02 -18.53 -9.34
N GLY A 215 10.50 -19.25 -8.37
CA GLY A 215 11.21 -20.24 -7.58
C GLY A 215 10.39 -21.53 -7.62
N PRO A 216 10.99 -22.73 -7.50
CA PRO A 216 10.26 -23.98 -7.55
C PRO A 216 9.14 -23.95 -6.51
N VAL A 217 7.92 -24.23 -6.97
CA VAL A 217 6.72 -24.32 -6.14
C VAL A 217 7.00 -25.33 -5.02
N ALA A 218 7.26 -24.82 -3.82
CA ALA A 218 7.22 -25.65 -2.64
C ALA A 218 5.78 -26.13 -2.49
N THR A 219 5.55 -27.40 -2.71
CA THR A 219 4.28 -28.07 -2.38
C THR A 219 3.90 -27.71 -0.96
N PRO A 220 2.63 -27.39 -0.67
CA PRO A 220 2.18 -27.13 0.68
C PRO A 220 2.40 -28.41 1.50
N THR A 221 3.42 -28.43 2.32
CA THR A 221 3.56 -29.43 3.35
C THR A 221 2.43 -29.17 4.35
N GLU A 222 1.76 -30.23 4.73
CA GLU A 222 0.58 -30.35 5.58
C GLU A 222 0.33 -29.21 6.57
N ALA A 223 -0.93 -28.82 6.67
CA ALA A 223 -1.41 -27.85 7.66
C ALA A 223 -0.91 -28.25 9.06
N VAL A 224 -0.05 -27.43 9.63
CA VAL A 224 0.33 -27.53 11.02
C VAL A 224 -0.93 -27.35 11.86
N LYS A 225 -1.40 -28.42 12.49
CA LYS A 225 -2.42 -28.33 13.54
C LYS A 225 -1.83 -27.55 14.69
N ILE A 226 -2.38 -26.39 14.95
CA ILE A 226 -2.06 -25.62 16.15
C ILE A 226 -2.77 -26.31 17.31
N ASP A 227 -2.00 -27.01 18.14
CA ASP A 227 -2.48 -27.55 19.40
C ASP A 227 -2.72 -26.40 20.37
N THR A 228 -3.95 -26.21 20.80
CA THR A 228 -4.37 -25.09 21.65
C THR A 228 -4.32 -25.42 23.15
N GLU A 229 -3.68 -26.49 23.55
CA GLU A 229 -3.50 -26.83 24.97
C GLU A 229 -2.03 -26.64 25.39
N GLY A 230 -1.71 -25.46 25.89
CA GLY A 230 -0.42 -25.16 26.50
C GLY A 230 -0.27 -23.68 26.84
N THR A 231 -0.17 -23.40 28.14
CA THR A 231 -0.01 -22.07 28.72
C THR A 231 1.45 -21.60 28.63
N ASP A 232 2.01 -21.53 27.41
CA ASP A 232 3.25 -20.78 27.21
C ASP A 232 3.30 -20.31 25.74
N GLN A 233 3.00 -19.00 25.55
CA GLN A 233 2.89 -18.40 24.22
C GLN A 233 4.25 -17.94 23.73
N THR A 234 5.09 -18.86 23.31
CA THR A 234 6.23 -18.53 22.46
C THR A 234 5.84 -18.87 21.02
N ILE A 235 5.56 -17.86 20.20
CA ILE A 235 5.33 -18.07 18.77
C ILE A 235 6.71 -18.17 18.13
N TRP A 236 7.11 -19.37 17.75
CA TRP A 236 8.29 -19.60 16.94
C TRP A 236 7.92 -19.49 15.47
N PHE A 237 8.51 -18.54 14.77
CA PHE A 237 8.55 -18.56 13.30
C PHE A 237 9.80 -19.34 12.91
N GLU A 238 9.66 -20.54 12.39
CA GLU A 238 10.72 -21.12 11.58
C GLU A 238 10.91 -20.28 10.34
N THR A 239 11.85 -19.35 10.38
CA THR A 239 12.45 -18.82 9.18
C THR A 239 13.31 -19.93 8.63
N LYS A 240 12.93 -20.52 7.49
CA LYS A 240 13.78 -21.41 6.73
C LYS A 240 15.11 -20.69 6.53
N GLU A 241 16.18 -21.31 6.98
CA GLU A 241 17.54 -20.78 6.96
C GLU A 241 17.83 -20.05 5.65
N MET A 242 18.20 -18.79 5.76
CA MET A 242 18.93 -18.11 4.70
C MET A 242 20.35 -18.72 4.71
N THR A 243 20.53 -19.77 3.95
CA THR A 243 21.85 -20.31 3.63
C THR A 243 22.56 -19.32 2.71
N GLY A 244 23.62 -18.80 3.20
CA GLY A 244 24.58 -18.06 2.40
C GLY A 244 25.02 -16.85 3.20
N GLY A 245 26.01 -16.94 3.86
CA GLY A 245 27.36 -17.23 3.55
C GLY A 245 28.10 -15.95 3.36
N SER A 246 29.10 -15.86 4.15
CA SER A 246 30.39 -15.21 3.92
C SER A 246 30.44 -13.75 4.29
N ARG A 247 31.11 -13.60 5.37
CA ARG A 247 32.44 -13.00 5.60
C ARG A 247 32.68 -11.67 4.87
#